data_083cc8e20cb507beb3222c33478affed
#
_entry.id   083cc8e20cb507beb3222c33478affed
#
_cell.length_a   1.000
_cell.length_b   1.000
_cell.length_c   1.000
_cell.angle_alpha   90.00
_cell.angle_beta   90.00
_cell.angle_gamma   90.00
#
_symmetry.space_group_name_H-M   'P 1'
#
loop_
_entity.id
_entity.type
_entity.pdbx_description
1 polymer ?
#
loop_
_entity_poly.entity_id
_entity_poly.type
_entity_poly.pdbx_seq_one_letter_code
_entity_poly.pdbx_strand_id
1 'polypeptide(L)'
;IIPTECGCGQMIALFQALGEWQESDSRTPNPGDVIFYDWGDTGAGDNTGWPDHVGIVESVSGGNITVIEGNKNDAVGRRTLAVNGRYIRGYGVPKYDAEAAGSGQAPATKSVAEVAKEVIAGKWGNGEDRKSRLTAVGYDYKAVQAKVNEMLA
;
A
#
# COMPACT_ATOMS: atom_id res chain seq x y z
N ILE A 1 12.86 7.28 -2.82
CA ILE A 1 12.41 7.16 -4.25
C ILE A 1 12.67 5.73 -4.69
N ILE A 2 11.73 5.10 -5.40
CA ILE A 2 11.90 3.75 -5.95
C ILE A 2 12.93 3.80 -7.09
N PRO A 3 13.96 2.94 -7.07
CA PRO A 3 14.95 2.88 -8.15
C PRO A 3 14.32 2.57 -9.50
N THR A 4 14.78 3.22 -10.55
CA THR A 4 14.34 2.97 -11.93
C THR A 4 15.20 1.88 -12.54
N GLU A 5 14.69 0.66 -12.55
CA GLU A 5 15.35 -0.54 -13.07
C GLU A 5 14.29 -1.55 -13.52
N CYS A 6 14.60 -2.37 -14.53
CA CYS A 6 13.69 -3.40 -15.04
C CYS A 6 14.06 -4.83 -14.58
N GLY A 7 15.27 -5.02 -14.08
CA GLY A 7 15.71 -6.33 -13.55
C GLY A 7 15.56 -6.38 -12.02
N CYS A 8 14.83 -7.38 -11.51
CA CYS A 8 14.58 -7.49 -10.07
C CYS A 8 15.87 -7.56 -9.24
N GLY A 9 16.87 -8.32 -9.68
CA GLY A 9 18.16 -8.43 -8.97
C GLY A 9 18.93 -7.11 -8.95
N GLN A 10 18.93 -6.37 -10.05
CA GLN A 10 19.56 -5.05 -10.13
C GLN A 10 18.80 -4.02 -9.27
N MET A 11 17.48 -4.11 -9.22
CA MET A 11 16.66 -3.25 -8.35
C MET A 11 16.96 -3.50 -6.86
N ILE A 12 17.10 -4.77 -6.45
CA ILE A 12 17.54 -5.12 -5.08
C ILE A 12 18.92 -4.51 -4.78
N ALA A 13 19.89 -4.61 -5.70
CA ALA A 13 21.21 -4.03 -5.51
C ALA A 13 21.16 -2.49 -5.32
N LEU A 14 20.27 -1.81 -6.03
CA LEU A 14 20.05 -0.37 -5.85
C LEU A 14 19.43 -0.05 -4.49
N PHE A 15 18.44 -0.81 -4.03
CA PHE A 15 17.89 -0.67 -2.67
C PHE A 15 18.95 -0.92 -1.60
N GLN A 16 19.82 -1.92 -1.78
CA GLN A 16 20.95 -2.18 -0.88
C GLN A 16 21.92 -0.99 -0.84
N ALA A 17 22.28 -0.44 -1.99
CA ALA A 17 23.17 0.73 -2.08
C ALA A 17 22.58 1.98 -1.41
N LEU A 18 21.27 2.13 -1.40
CA LEU A 18 20.55 3.22 -0.71
C LEU A 18 20.38 2.98 0.80
N GLY A 19 20.68 1.78 1.30
CA GLY A 19 20.36 1.38 2.68
C GLY A 19 18.84 1.28 2.92
N GLU A 20 18.10 0.90 1.88
CA GLU A 20 16.65 0.78 1.85
C GLU A 20 16.20 -0.66 1.56
N TRP A 21 17.07 -1.65 1.71
CA TRP A 21 16.77 -3.06 1.57
C TRP A 21 16.54 -3.73 2.92
N GLN A 22 15.53 -4.59 2.99
CA GLN A 22 15.25 -5.48 4.11
C GLN A 22 15.24 -6.91 3.60
N GLU A 23 16.24 -7.70 4.00
CA GLU A 23 16.43 -9.07 3.55
C GLU A 23 15.36 -10.02 4.09
N SER A 24 14.92 -9.81 5.32
CA SER A 24 14.03 -10.74 6.00
C SER A 24 12.64 -10.86 5.38
N ASP A 25 12.27 -12.05 4.95
CA ASP A 25 10.94 -12.42 4.50
C ASP A 25 9.89 -12.40 5.62
N SER A 26 10.31 -12.59 6.88
CA SER A 26 9.45 -12.57 8.07
C SER A 26 9.03 -11.17 8.52
N ARG A 27 9.57 -10.12 7.89
CA ARG A 27 9.18 -8.74 8.18
C ARG A 27 7.72 -8.50 7.80
N THR A 28 6.98 -7.81 8.64
CA THR A 28 5.68 -7.23 8.27
C THR A 28 5.93 -5.93 7.49
N PRO A 29 5.61 -5.86 6.19
CA PRO A 29 5.85 -4.66 5.41
C PRO A 29 4.82 -3.56 5.69
N ASN A 30 5.11 -2.35 5.21
CA ASN A 30 4.17 -1.24 5.19
C ASN A 30 3.60 -1.02 3.78
N PRO A 31 2.40 -0.42 3.66
CA PRO A 31 1.93 0.08 2.37
C PRO A 31 2.97 1.00 1.72
N GLY A 32 3.24 0.77 0.43
CA GLY A 32 4.28 1.45 -0.33
C GLY A 32 5.64 0.74 -0.36
N ASP A 33 5.90 -0.24 0.51
CA ASP A 33 7.09 -1.07 0.39
C ASP A 33 7.05 -1.85 -0.95
N VAL A 34 8.22 -2.08 -1.53
CA VAL A 34 8.38 -2.88 -2.75
C VAL A 34 8.73 -4.30 -2.35
N ILE A 35 7.84 -5.24 -2.65
CA ILE A 35 8.02 -6.66 -2.33
C ILE A 35 8.63 -7.38 -3.52
N PHE A 36 9.61 -8.24 -3.25
CA PHE A 36 10.27 -9.09 -4.25
C PHE A 36 9.95 -10.55 -3.99
N TYR A 37 9.84 -11.32 -5.06
CA TYR A 37 9.55 -12.75 -5.04
C TYR A 37 10.66 -13.57 -5.70
N ASP A 38 10.85 -14.76 -5.19
CA ASP A 38 11.58 -15.86 -5.81
C ASP A 38 10.64 -17.07 -5.90
N TRP A 39 10.16 -17.36 -7.10
CA TRP A 39 9.24 -18.49 -7.31
C TRP A 39 9.93 -19.86 -7.19
N GLY A 40 11.27 -19.88 -7.20
CA GLY A 40 12.09 -21.09 -7.01
C GLY A 40 12.29 -21.47 -5.55
N ASP A 41 11.85 -20.64 -4.59
CA ASP A 41 12.08 -20.89 -3.17
C ASP A 41 11.46 -22.21 -2.68
N THR A 42 12.23 -22.91 -1.85
CA THR A 42 11.83 -24.21 -1.24
C THR A 42 10.93 -24.04 -0.01
N GLY A 43 10.88 -22.84 0.58
CA GLY A 43 10.19 -22.51 1.83
C GLY A 43 10.99 -22.89 3.07
N ALA A 44 12.29 -23.15 2.96
CA ALA A 44 13.17 -23.50 4.07
C ALA A 44 14.15 -22.36 4.39
N GLY A 45 14.00 -21.77 5.57
CA GLY A 45 14.86 -20.66 6.02
C GLY A 45 14.48 -19.32 5.41
N ASP A 46 15.41 -18.37 5.47
CA ASP A 46 15.28 -17.06 4.86
C ASP A 46 15.56 -17.17 3.35
N ASN A 47 14.67 -16.64 2.51
CA ASN A 47 14.81 -16.73 1.07
C ASN A 47 15.86 -15.74 0.54
N THR A 48 17.01 -16.25 0.14
CA THR A 48 18.13 -15.49 -0.42
C THR A 48 18.34 -15.76 -1.92
N GLY A 49 17.37 -16.41 -2.57
CA GLY A 49 17.42 -16.81 -3.97
C GLY A 49 17.37 -15.65 -4.97
N TRP A 50 17.36 -15.97 -6.24
CA TRP A 50 17.29 -14.99 -7.32
C TRP A 50 15.86 -14.45 -7.48
N PRO A 51 15.66 -13.12 -7.44
CA PRO A 51 14.32 -12.55 -7.54
C PRO A 51 13.76 -12.63 -8.98
N ASP A 52 12.57 -13.19 -9.11
CA ASP A 52 11.86 -13.36 -10.37
C ASP A 52 10.79 -12.32 -10.65
N HIS A 53 10.26 -11.70 -9.60
CA HIS A 53 9.11 -10.80 -9.70
C HIS A 53 9.11 -9.72 -8.63
N VAL A 54 8.33 -8.67 -8.86
CA VAL A 54 8.23 -7.51 -7.98
C VAL A 54 6.80 -6.98 -7.96
N GLY A 55 6.39 -6.44 -6.81
CA GLY A 55 5.13 -5.74 -6.63
C GLY A 55 5.23 -4.63 -5.62
N ILE A 56 4.14 -3.89 -5.42
CA ILE A 56 4.03 -2.82 -4.42
C ILE A 56 2.99 -3.23 -3.38
N VAL A 57 3.35 -3.16 -2.12
CA VAL A 57 2.44 -3.43 -1.01
C VAL A 57 1.35 -2.37 -0.98
N GLU A 58 0.09 -2.80 -1.16
CA GLU A 58 -1.08 -1.93 -1.06
C GLU A 58 -1.58 -1.83 0.38
N SER A 59 -1.64 -2.96 1.08
CA SER A 59 -2.11 -3.01 2.47
C SER A 59 -1.65 -4.27 3.19
N VAL A 60 -1.66 -4.22 4.52
CA VAL A 60 -1.43 -5.39 5.38
C VAL A 60 -2.55 -5.47 6.41
N SER A 61 -3.22 -6.60 6.51
CA SER A 61 -4.31 -6.82 7.45
C SER A 61 -4.48 -8.29 7.79
N GLY A 62 -4.72 -8.59 9.07
CA GLY A 62 -4.98 -9.95 9.53
C GLY A 62 -3.88 -10.97 9.21
N GLY A 63 -2.61 -10.53 9.17
CA GLY A 63 -1.49 -11.39 8.79
C GLY A 63 -1.36 -11.64 7.29
N ASN A 64 -2.12 -10.94 6.45
CA ASN A 64 -2.05 -11.00 5.00
C ASN A 64 -1.55 -9.68 4.42
N ILE A 65 -0.79 -9.79 3.33
CA ILE A 65 -0.30 -8.69 2.52
C ILE A 65 -1.11 -8.66 1.22
N THR A 66 -1.67 -7.52 0.86
CA THR A 66 -2.22 -7.28 -0.48
C THR A 66 -1.21 -6.48 -1.28
N VAL A 67 -0.88 -6.97 -2.47
CA VAL A 67 0.15 -6.42 -3.35
C VAL A 67 -0.46 -6.08 -4.69
N ILE A 68 -0.08 -4.94 -5.26
CA ILE A 68 -0.35 -4.59 -6.66
C ILE A 68 0.86 -5.03 -7.49
N GLU A 69 0.61 -5.79 -8.54
CA GLU A 69 1.63 -6.35 -9.44
C GLU A 69 1.32 -5.99 -10.89
N GLY A 70 2.36 -5.69 -11.65
CA GLY A 70 2.31 -5.75 -13.11
C GLY A 70 2.46 -7.18 -13.60
N ASN A 71 2.12 -7.40 -14.86
CA ASN A 71 2.29 -8.68 -15.57
C ASN A 71 1.63 -9.89 -14.89
N LYS A 72 0.56 -9.66 -14.15
CA LYS A 72 -0.27 -10.73 -13.59
C LYS A 72 -1.36 -11.09 -14.59
N ASN A 73 -1.18 -12.22 -15.32
CA ASN A 73 -2.04 -12.59 -16.46
C ASN A 73 -2.14 -11.46 -17.51
N ASP A 74 -1.00 -10.92 -17.91
CA ASP A 74 -0.85 -9.83 -18.88
C ASP A 74 -1.56 -8.51 -18.48
N ALA A 75 -1.81 -8.30 -17.19
CA ALA A 75 -2.48 -7.12 -16.66
C ALA A 75 -1.86 -6.65 -15.35
N VAL A 76 -2.30 -5.48 -14.89
CA VAL A 76 -2.11 -5.07 -13.49
C VAL A 76 -3.16 -5.76 -12.63
N GLY A 77 -2.72 -6.41 -11.57
CA GLY A 77 -3.62 -7.15 -10.70
C GLY A 77 -3.21 -7.11 -9.23
N ARG A 78 -4.06 -7.66 -8.38
CA ARG A 78 -3.78 -7.82 -6.95
C ARG A 78 -3.46 -9.26 -6.62
N ARG A 79 -2.50 -9.44 -5.72
CA ARG A 79 -2.17 -10.72 -5.08
C ARG A 79 -2.34 -10.56 -3.58
N THR A 80 -2.87 -11.59 -2.93
CA THR A 80 -2.87 -11.70 -1.47
C THR A 80 -1.98 -12.86 -1.06
N LEU A 81 -1.10 -12.64 -0.08
CA LEU A 81 -0.22 -13.65 0.49
C LEU A 81 -0.07 -13.41 1.98
N ALA A 82 0.32 -14.44 2.71
CA ALA A 82 0.61 -14.32 4.14
C ALA A 82 1.90 -13.52 4.37
N VAL A 83 1.97 -12.79 5.49
CA VAL A 83 3.25 -12.31 6.03
C VAL A 83 4.15 -13.52 6.25
N ASN A 84 5.42 -13.41 5.91
CA ASN A 84 6.35 -14.53 5.89
C ASN A 84 5.94 -15.68 4.93
N GLY A 85 5.28 -15.32 3.82
CA GLY A 85 4.88 -16.28 2.77
C GLY A 85 6.10 -16.85 2.05
N ARG A 86 5.99 -18.12 1.62
CA ARG A 86 7.06 -18.94 1.06
C ARG A 86 7.94 -18.26 0.01
N TYR A 87 7.34 -17.47 -0.88
CA TYR A 87 8.03 -16.91 -2.04
C TYR A 87 8.56 -15.50 -1.83
N ILE A 88 8.43 -14.96 -0.63
CA ILE A 88 8.91 -13.61 -0.34
C ILE A 88 10.44 -13.63 -0.30
N ARG A 89 11.08 -12.83 -1.16
CA ARG A 89 12.54 -12.68 -1.24
C ARG A 89 13.04 -11.57 -0.30
N GLY A 90 12.23 -10.60 -0.03
CA GLY A 90 12.54 -9.44 0.80
C GLY A 90 11.86 -8.18 0.32
N TYR A 91 12.24 -7.04 0.89
CA TYR A 91 11.55 -5.78 0.68
C TYR A 91 12.51 -4.62 0.43
N GLY A 92 12.24 -3.84 -0.63
CA GLY A 92 12.72 -2.47 -0.74
C GLY A 92 11.83 -1.56 0.11
N VAL A 93 12.45 -0.72 0.94
CA VAL A 93 11.76 0.17 1.87
C VAL A 93 12.10 1.61 1.50
N PRO A 94 11.43 2.18 0.48
CA PRO A 94 11.73 3.53 0.02
C PRO A 94 11.49 4.57 1.11
N LYS A 95 12.39 5.54 1.21
CA LYS A 95 12.17 6.72 2.06
C LYS A 95 11.32 7.71 1.26
N TYR A 96 10.03 7.72 1.56
CA TYR A 96 9.12 8.73 1.03
C TYR A 96 9.28 10.04 1.79
N ASP A 97 9.18 11.16 1.08
CA ASP A 97 9.11 12.47 1.73
C ASP A 97 7.86 12.55 2.62
N ALA A 98 7.93 13.31 3.71
CA ALA A 98 6.85 13.38 4.69
C ALA A 98 5.49 13.81 4.07
N GLU A 99 5.52 14.59 2.99
CA GLU A 99 4.31 14.98 2.24
C GLU A 99 3.77 13.81 1.38
N ALA A 100 4.65 12.97 0.84
CA ALA A 100 4.26 11.77 0.08
C ALA A 100 3.76 10.66 1.01
N ALA A 101 4.31 10.53 2.22
CA ALA A 101 3.84 9.58 3.23
C ALA A 101 2.38 9.86 3.66
N GLY A 102 1.92 11.10 3.54
CA GLY A 102 0.53 11.47 3.77
C GLY A 102 -0.47 10.98 2.71
N SER A 103 0.01 10.57 1.53
CA SER A 103 -0.85 10.07 0.44
C SER A 103 -0.94 8.54 0.33
N GLY A 104 -0.10 7.81 1.05
CA GLY A 104 -0.05 6.32 1.03
C GLY A 104 -0.45 5.65 2.35
N GLN A 105 -0.71 6.42 3.39
CA GLN A 105 -1.30 5.90 4.60
C GLN A 105 -2.76 5.57 4.31
N ALA A 106 -3.17 4.31 4.55
CA ALA A 106 -4.59 4.02 4.73
C ALA A 106 -5.12 5.12 5.66
N PRO A 107 -6.17 5.85 5.31
CA PRO A 107 -6.54 7.05 6.03
C PRO A 107 -6.62 6.68 7.50
N ALA A 108 -5.81 7.33 8.36
CA ALA A 108 -6.11 7.38 9.76
C ALA A 108 -7.60 7.74 9.78
N THR A 109 -8.44 6.80 10.20
CA THR A 109 -9.89 6.89 10.02
C THR A 109 -10.33 8.14 10.78
N LYS A 110 -10.37 9.26 10.06
CA LYS A 110 -10.92 10.49 10.60
C LYS A 110 -12.31 10.16 11.08
N SER A 111 -12.66 10.59 12.24
CA SER A 111 -14.02 10.42 12.72
C SER A 111 -15.01 11.06 11.74
N VAL A 112 -16.22 10.55 11.67
CA VAL A 112 -17.30 11.13 10.85
C VAL A 112 -17.44 12.64 11.10
N ALA A 113 -17.18 13.10 12.34
CA ALA A 113 -17.22 14.51 12.70
C ALA A 113 -16.09 15.35 12.06
N GLU A 114 -14.88 14.81 11.96
CA GLU A 114 -13.76 15.48 11.29
C GLU A 114 -14.00 15.55 9.78
N VAL A 115 -14.48 14.47 9.17
CA VAL A 115 -14.83 14.45 7.76
C VAL A 115 -15.99 15.41 7.46
N ALA A 116 -16.99 15.50 8.34
CA ALA A 116 -18.09 16.47 8.20
C ALA A 116 -17.59 17.92 8.19
N LYS A 117 -16.60 18.27 9.04
CA LYS A 117 -15.94 19.59 9.00
C LYS A 117 -15.25 19.86 7.67
N GLU A 118 -14.58 18.85 7.13
CA GLU A 118 -13.92 18.96 5.81
C GLU A 118 -14.93 19.10 4.67
N VAL A 119 -16.07 18.42 4.77
CA VAL A 119 -17.19 18.58 3.82
C VAL A 119 -17.72 20.01 3.85
N ILE A 120 -17.93 20.58 5.04
CA ILE A 120 -18.35 21.97 5.22
C ILE A 120 -17.30 22.93 4.65
N ALA A 121 -16.02 22.63 4.80
CA ALA A 121 -14.91 23.39 4.23
C ALA A 121 -14.73 23.20 2.71
N GLY A 122 -15.60 22.41 2.04
CA GLY A 122 -15.58 22.22 0.58
C GLY A 122 -14.52 21.26 0.05
N LYS A 123 -13.77 20.55 0.91
CA LYS A 123 -12.66 19.67 0.49
C LYS A 123 -13.11 18.40 -0.24
N TRP A 124 -14.38 18.03 -0.15
CA TRP A 124 -14.93 16.79 -0.67
C TRP A 124 -15.79 16.96 -1.92
N GLY A 125 -15.82 18.13 -2.53
CA GLY A 125 -16.69 18.41 -3.68
C GLY A 125 -18.17 18.49 -3.30
N ASN A 126 -19.06 18.33 -4.30
CA ASN A 126 -20.51 18.46 -4.11
C ASN A 126 -21.29 17.32 -4.78
N GLY A 127 -22.51 17.04 -4.29
CA GLY A 127 -23.44 16.08 -4.91
C GLY A 127 -22.86 14.68 -5.06
N GLU A 128 -22.98 14.08 -6.22
CA GLU A 128 -22.50 12.72 -6.51
C GLU A 128 -20.97 12.59 -6.48
N ASP A 129 -20.23 13.65 -6.81
CA ASP A 129 -18.76 13.65 -6.68
C ASP A 129 -18.34 13.47 -5.22
N ARG A 130 -18.96 14.21 -4.29
CA ARG A 130 -18.73 14.03 -2.85
C ARG A 130 -19.05 12.61 -2.39
N LYS A 131 -20.19 12.09 -2.82
CA LYS A 131 -20.62 10.74 -2.46
C LYS A 131 -19.62 9.69 -2.94
N SER A 132 -19.19 9.78 -4.20
CA SER A 132 -18.18 8.90 -4.80
C SER A 132 -16.86 8.94 -4.04
N ARG A 133 -16.34 10.12 -3.72
CA ARG A 133 -15.07 10.29 -3.01
C ARG A 133 -15.12 9.74 -1.58
N LEU A 134 -16.18 10.03 -0.84
CA LEU A 134 -16.36 9.51 0.53
C LEU A 134 -16.46 7.99 0.55
N THR A 135 -17.25 7.43 -0.38
CA THR A 135 -17.42 5.96 -0.48
C THR A 135 -16.12 5.27 -0.91
N ALA A 136 -15.36 5.87 -1.84
CA ALA A 136 -14.09 5.31 -2.32
C ALA A 136 -13.04 5.13 -1.21
N VAL A 137 -13.09 5.98 -0.18
CA VAL A 137 -12.19 5.89 0.99
C VAL A 137 -12.85 5.26 2.22
N GLY A 138 -13.99 4.59 2.04
CA GLY A 138 -14.64 3.76 3.06
C GLY A 138 -15.55 4.49 4.05
N TYR A 139 -15.91 5.77 3.81
CA TYR A 139 -16.88 6.45 4.66
C TYR A 139 -18.32 6.17 4.22
N ASP A 140 -19.20 6.01 5.20
CA ASP A 140 -20.66 6.02 4.95
C ASP A 140 -21.11 7.47 4.66
N TYR A 141 -21.44 7.72 3.40
CA TYR A 141 -21.93 9.02 2.95
C TYR A 141 -23.12 9.53 3.77
N LYS A 142 -24.06 8.63 4.13
CA LYS A 142 -25.26 9.03 4.89
C LYS A 142 -24.90 9.50 6.29
N ALA A 143 -23.99 8.79 6.95
CA ALA A 143 -23.51 9.16 8.29
C ALA A 143 -22.77 10.51 8.26
N VAL A 144 -21.89 10.72 7.27
CA VAL A 144 -21.18 12.00 7.09
C VAL A 144 -22.17 13.13 6.81
N GLN A 145 -23.13 12.94 5.91
CA GLN A 145 -24.11 13.95 5.55
C GLN A 145 -25.04 14.31 6.74
N ALA A 146 -25.44 13.31 7.53
CA ALA A 146 -26.21 13.56 8.76
C ALA A 146 -25.44 14.43 9.74
N LYS A 147 -24.14 14.17 9.91
CA LYS A 147 -23.27 14.96 10.79
C LYS A 147 -23.03 16.38 10.25
N VAL A 148 -22.91 16.56 8.94
CA VAL A 148 -22.85 17.88 8.31
C VAL A 148 -24.13 18.66 8.61
N ASN A 149 -25.31 18.06 8.45
CA ASN A 149 -26.58 18.72 8.70
C ASN A 149 -26.72 19.11 10.19
N GLU A 150 -26.32 18.24 11.11
CA GLU A 150 -26.27 18.53 12.56
C GLU A 150 -25.38 19.73 12.89
N MET A 151 -24.24 19.87 12.20
CA MET A 151 -23.29 20.96 12.46
C MET A 151 -23.71 22.30 11.85
N LEU A 152 -24.65 22.30 10.90
CA LEU A 152 -25.15 23.51 10.23
C LEU A 152 -26.53 23.96 10.76
N ALA A 153 -27.17 23.14 11.63
CA ALA A 153 -28.47 23.46 12.25
C ALA A 153 -28.31 24.42 13.42
#